data_f933a587099bd6e5daa868553ea2bbed
#
_entry.id   f933a587099bd6e5daa868553ea2bbed
#
_cell.length_a   1.000
_cell.length_b   1.000
_cell.length_c   1.000
_cell.angle_alpha   90.00
_cell.angle_beta   90.00
_cell.angle_gamma   90.00
#
_symmetry.space_group_name_H-M   'P 1'
#
loop_
_entity.id
_entity.type
_entity.pdbx_description
1 polymer ?
#
loop_
_entity_poly.entity_id
_entity_poly.type
_entity_poly.pdbx_seq_one_letter_code
_entity_poly.pdbx_strand_id
1 'polypeptide(L)'
;KNAETLKGWTVYNLPVDYEFVSSRNFQDMNSSAACGIEKNDESVPAYYRATFTLDKVADTFLNMESWGKGMVWVNGHAMGRFWEIGPQQTLFMPGCWLKKGVNEIIVLDLKGPKEATIVGLNKPILDMLRVAVPETHRKQGQTIKLEKETPVSAGTFKPGNGWQEVKVPVTKGRYFCLEGLSSFDNTNIAAIAEFDVLDEKGQKISRENWKIVYADSEETRSGNRTADKIYDLQESTFWQTVDNTAYPHQVVIDLGKEYNVTGFRILPRAEQGAPGMIKDYKVYVKATGFDY
;
A
#
# COMPACT_ATOMS: atom_id res chain seq x y z
N LYS A 1 22.99 7.51 -11.12
CA LYS A 1 22.22 8.66 -10.59
C LYS A 1 23.04 9.89 -10.83
N ASN A 2 22.54 10.85 -11.63
CA ASN A 2 23.21 12.11 -11.86
C ASN A 2 23.17 12.92 -10.55
N ALA A 3 24.31 13.47 -10.15
CA ALA A 3 24.44 14.31 -8.95
C ALA A 3 23.95 15.74 -9.23
N GLU A 4 22.77 15.89 -9.84
CA GLU A 4 22.17 17.19 -10.09
C GLU A 4 21.44 17.67 -8.84
N THR A 5 21.84 18.83 -8.34
CA THR A 5 21.19 19.46 -7.18
C THR A 5 19.85 20.04 -7.62
N LEU A 6 18.75 19.51 -7.08
CA LEU A 6 17.42 20.06 -7.30
C LEU A 6 17.33 21.45 -6.63
N LYS A 7 16.87 22.45 -7.40
CA LYS A 7 16.68 23.85 -6.98
C LYS A 7 15.26 24.31 -7.32
N GLY A 8 14.88 25.49 -6.80
CA GLY A 8 13.58 26.09 -7.13
C GLY A 8 12.39 25.52 -6.36
N TRP A 9 12.63 24.96 -5.18
CA TRP A 9 11.58 24.50 -4.28
C TRP A 9 10.74 25.66 -3.76
N THR A 10 9.41 25.51 -3.81
CA THR A 10 8.48 26.38 -3.10
C THR A 10 7.95 25.62 -1.90
N VAL A 11 8.08 26.18 -0.70
CA VAL A 11 7.60 25.60 0.56
C VAL A 11 6.35 26.34 1.00
N TYR A 12 5.27 25.60 1.25
CA TYR A 12 4.02 26.10 1.82
C TYR A 12 3.88 25.57 3.25
N ASN A 13 3.87 26.47 4.22
CA ASN A 13 3.57 26.14 5.60
C ASN A 13 2.05 26.08 5.81
N LEU A 14 1.54 24.96 6.31
CA LEU A 14 0.16 24.85 6.73
C LEU A 14 0.06 25.28 8.19
N PRO A 15 -0.73 26.32 8.53
CA PRO A 15 -0.92 26.72 9.91
C PRO A 15 -1.67 25.62 10.66
N VAL A 16 -1.10 25.18 11.78
CA VAL A 16 -1.67 24.14 12.67
C VAL A 16 -1.57 24.55 14.14
N ASP A 17 -1.42 25.87 14.39
CA ASP A 17 -1.56 26.40 15.75
C ASP A 17 -3.02 26.35 16.21
N TYR A 18 -3.22 26.45 17.52
CA TYR A 18 -4.56 26.35 18.10
C TYR A 18 -5.49 27.46 17.64
N GLU A 19 -5.00 28.69 17.47
CA GLU A 19 -5.78 29.82 17.00
C GLU A 19 -6.39 29.54 15.62
N PHE A 20 -5.57 29.03 14.71
CA PHE A 20 -6.03 28.63 13.39
C PHE A 20 -7.04 27.48 13.45
N VAL A 21 -6.74 26.37 14.16
CA VAL A 21 -7.62 25.18 14.16
C VAL A 21 -8.94 25.45 14.88
N SER A 22 -8.92 26.22 15.98
CA SER A 22 -10.15 26.56 16.73
C SER A 22 -11.09 27.51 15.98
N SER A 23 -10.55 28.32 15.05
CA SER A 23 -11.32 29.24 14.22
C SER A 23 -12.04 28.56 13.04
N ARG A 24 -11.83 27.25 12.82
CA ARG A 24 -12.51 26.51 11.74
C ARG A 24 -14.01 26.44 11.97
N ASN A 25 -14.77 26.43 10.90
CA ASN A 25 -16.21 26.28 10.94
C ASN A 25 -16.58 24.82 11.08
N PHE A 26 -16.98 24.39 12.27
CA PHE A 26 -17.38 23.01 12.56
C PHE A 26 -18.89 22.85 12.33
N GLN A 27 -19.26 21.77 11.64
CA GLN A 27 -20.66 21.37 11.45
C GLN A 27 -21.02 20.28 12.45
N ASP A 28 -22.28 20.28 12.91
CA ASP A 28 -22.78 19.22 13.78
C ASP A 28 -22.85 17.90 13.00
N MET A 29 -22.17 16.86 13.46
CA MET A 29 -22.17 15.53 12.83
C MET A 29 -23.56 14.87 12.78
N ASN A 30 -24.50 15.32 13.63
CA ASN A 30 -25.88 14.83 13.65
C ASN A 30 -26.81 15.60 12.69
N SER A 31 -26.33 16.67 12.03
CA SER A 31 -27.10 17.37 11.03
C SER A 31 -27.08 16.66 9.70
N SER A 32 -28.24 16.55 9.04
CA SER A 32 -28.36 15.96 7.69
C SER A 32 -27.51 16.70 6.63
N ALA A 33 -27.04 17.91 6.92
CA ALA A 33 -26.10 18.68 6.10
C ALA A 33 -24.65 18.19 6.20
N ALA A 34 -24.28 17.48 7.27
CA ALA A 34 -22.97 16.82 7.41
C ALA A 34 -22.83 15.58 6.51
N CYS A 35 -23.91 15.13 5.89
CA CYS A 35 -23.98 13.94 5.04
C CYS A 35 -23.63 14.21 3.56
N GLY A 36 -22.97 15.33 3.24
CA GLY A 36 -22.49 15.64 1.89
C GLY A 36 -21.13 15.03 1.53
N ILE A 37 -20.48 14.35 2.46
CA ILE A 37 -19.32 13.50 2.17
C ILE A 37 -19.89 12.13 1.84
N GLU A 38 -20.02 11.81 0.56
CA GLU A 38 -20.35 10.46 0.13
C GLU A 38 -19.35 9.49 0.77
N LYS A 39 -19.86 8.42 1.39
CA LYS A 39 -19.06 7.39 2.07
C LYS A 39 -18.04 6.67 1.16
N ASN A 40 -17.84 7.14 -0.05
CA ASN A 40 -16.99 6.56 -1.09
C ASN A 40 -15.69 7.33 -1.35
N ASP A 41 -15.42 8.43 -0.64
CA ASP A 41 -14.17 9.15 -0.85
C ASP A 41 -13.20 8.79 0.27
N GLU A 42 -12.27 7.88 -0.06
CA GLU A 42 -11.20 7.43 0.80
C GLU A 42 -10.33 8.63 1.21
N SER A 43 -10.34 8.92 2.51
CA SER A 43 -9.41 9.82 3.21
C SER A 43 -9.39 11.30 2.78
N VAL A 44 -10.47 12.02 3.03
CA VAL A 44 -10.44 13.50 3.02
C VAL A 44 -9.91 13.99 4.39
N PRO A 45 -8.81 14.77 4.45
CA PRO A 45 -8.36 15.38 5.70
C PRO A 45 -9.45 16.22 6.33
N ALA A 46 -9.76 15.99 7.62
CA ALA A 46 -10.83 16.70 8.32
C ALA A 46 -10.43 17.08 9.75
N TYR A 47 -11.05 18.15 10.25
CA TYR A 47 -10.99 18.54 11.66
C TYR A 47 -12.24 18.06 12.38
N TYR A 48 -12.03 17.44 13.53
CA TYR A 48 -13.09 16.99 14.43
C TYR A 48 -12.99 17.77 15.74
N ARG A 49 -14.12 18.23 16.27
CA ARG A 49 -14.20 18.97 17.54
C ARG A 49 -15.23 18.33 18.43
N ALA A 50 -14.86 18.13 19.70
CA ALA A 50 -15.76 17.62 20.72
C ALA A 50 -15.49 18.28 22.07
N THR A 51 -16.44 18.16 22.99
CA THR A 51 -16.28 18.51 24.39
C THR A 51 -16.53 17.29 25.27
N PHE A 52 -15.83 17.24 26.39
CA PHE A 52 -16.03 16.21 27.41
C PHE A 52 -15.99 16.84 28.82
N THR A 53 -16.67 16.23 29.77
CA THR A 53 -16.77 16.75 31.14
C THR A 53 -16.01 15.86 32.10
N LEU A 54 -15.23 16.46 32.99
CA LEU A 54 -14.49 15.77 34.04
C LEU A 54 -14.97 16.21 35.43
N ASP A 55 -15.25 15.26 36.30
CA ASP A 55 -15.52 15.51 37.73
C ASP A 55 -14.22 15.66 38.53
N LYS A 56 -13.17 14.97 38.10
CA LYS A 56 -11.84 14.98 38.70
C LYS A 56 -10.76 15.00 37.63
N VAL A 57 -9.74 15.84 37.86
CA VAL A 57 -8.58 15.98 36.98
C VAL A 57 -7.48 15.01 37.41
N ALA A 58 -6.89 14.32 36.44
CA ALA A 58 -5.71 13.45 36.60
C ALA A 58 -4.98 13.33 35.27
N ASP A 59 -3.72 12.86 35.33
CA ASP A 59 -2.98 12.46 34.14
C ASP A 59 -3.67 11.28 33.47
N THR A 60 -3.65 11.24 32.15
CA THR A 60 -4.23 10.15 31.37
C THR A 60 -3.48 9.98 30.05
N PHE A 61 -3.77 8.91 29.31
CA PHE A 61 -3.26 8.66 27.98
C PHE A 61 -4.44 8.61 27.01
N LEU A 62 -4.49 9.53 26.05
CA LEU A 62 -5.52 9.51 25.01
C LEU A 62 -5.25 8.36 24.05
N ASN A 63 -6.20 7.44 23.93
CA ASN A 63 -6.13 6.34 22.97
C ASN A 63 -6.56 6.84 21.59
N MET A 64 -5.60 6.88 20.65
CA MET A 64 -5.79 7.30 19.27
C MET A 64 -5.91 6.13 18.30
N GLU A 65 -6.12 4.93 18.79
CA GLU A 65 -6.10 3.68 18.04
C GLU A 65 -7.13 3.59 16.91
N SER A 66 -8.28 4.25 17.07
CA SER A 66 -9.34 4.31 16.04
C SER A 66 -9.12 5.39 14.98
N TRP A 67 -8.13 6.26 15.17
CA TRP A 67 -7.78 7.37 14.30
C TRP A 67 -6.67 7.00 13.32
N GLY A 68 -6.61 7.67 12.16
CA GLY A 68 -5.64 7.36 11.12
C GLY A 68 -4.27 8.00 11.34
N LYS A 69 -4.11 9.27 10.98
CA LYS A 69 -2.86 10.03 11.11
C LYS A 69 -3.15 11.51 11.24
N GLY A 70 -2.57 12.16 12.24
CA GLY A 70 -2.85 13.58 12.42
C GLY A 70 -2.26 14.22 13.66
N MET A 71 -2.98 15.20 14.21
CA MET A 71 -2.62 15.97 15.41
C MET A 71 -3.82 16.15 16.33
N VAL A 72 -3.55 16.34 17.63
CA VAL A 72 -4.56 16.55 18.66
C VAL A 72 -4.24 17.80 19.46
N TRP A 73 -5.27 18.57 19.79
CA TRP A 73 -5.23 19.70 20.72
C TRP A 73 -6.27 19.50 21.82
N VAL A 74 -5.91 19.79 23.05
CA VAL A 74 -6.84 19.78 24.19
C VAL A 74 -6.70 21.08 24.96
N ASN A 75 -7.80 21.80 25.15
CA ASN A 75 -7.84 23.10 25.83
C ASN A 75 -6.78 24.11 25.35
N GLY A 76 -6.47 24.12 24.05
CA GLY A 76 -5.46 24.98 23.47
C GLY A 76 -4.04 24.41 23.43
N HIS A 77 -3.78 23.30 24.07
CA HIS A 77 -2.46 22.65 24.11
C HIS A 77 -2.31 21.62 23.01
N ALA A 78 -1.28 21.75 22.16
CA ALA A 78 -0.94 20.76 21.15
C ALA A 78 -0.34 19.50 21.83
N MET A 79 -1.04 18.38 21.70
CA MET A 79 -0.62 17.08 22.26
C MET A 79 0.44 16.38 21.45
N GLY A 80 0.60 16.75 20.19
CA GLY A 80 1.50 16.11 19.25
C GLY A 80 0.77 15.34 18.15
N ARG A 81 1.54 14.51 17.47
CA ARG A 81 1.06 13.73 16.32
C ARG A 81 0.73 12.30 16.72
N PHE A 82 -0.26 11.74 16.06
CA PHE A 82 -0.58 10.30 16.12
C PHE A 82 -0.48 9.69 14.73
N TRP A 83 -0.30 8.37 14.69
CA TRP A 83 -0.30 7.60 13.47
C TRP A 83 -0.74 6.16 13.78
N GLU A 84 -1.78 5.67 13.08
CA GLU A 84 -2.34 4.33 13.27
C GLU A 84 -1.32 3.19 13.19
N ILE A 85 -0.25 3.38 12.42
CA ILE A 85 0.83 2.38 12.30
C ILE A 85 1.52 2.18 13.66
N GLY A 86 1.59 3.19 14.48
CA GLY A 86 2.31 3.14 15.75
C GLY A 86 3.84 3.25 15.59
N PRO A 87 4.61 2.69 16.52
CA PRO A 87 4.22 1.80 17.64
C PRO A 87 3.46 2.48 18.79
N GLN A 88 3.54 3.82 18.89
CA GLN A 88 2.84 4.60 19.90
C GLN A 88 1.38 4.83 19.47
N GLN A 89 0.43 4.25 20.20
CA GLN A 89 -1.01 4.39 19.97
C GLN A 89 -1.69 5.38 20.91
N THR A 90 -0.95 5.91 21.89
CA THR A 90 -1.50 6.82 22.91
C THR A 90 -0.69 8.11 22.97
N LEU A 91 -1.36 9.22 23.34
CA LEU A 91 -0.73 10.50 23.63
C LEU A 91 -0.88 10.81 25.12
N PHE A 92 0.22 11.15 25.78
CA PHE A 92 0.18 11.55 27.21
C PHE A 92 -0.55 12.90 27.35
N MET A 93 -1.54 12.93 28.23
CA MET A 93 -2.33 14.10 28.59
C MET A 93 -2.04 14.47 30.04
N PRO A 94 -1.25 15.55 30.29
CA PRO A 94 -1.00 16.05 31.63
C PRO A 94 -2.29 16.60 32.26
N GLY A 95 -2.55 16.24 33.50
CA GLY A 95 -3.71 16.74 34.25
C GLY A 95 -3.73 18.26 34.39
N CYS A 96 -2.57 18.93 34.42
CA CYS A 96 -2.46 20.38 34.50
C CYS A 96 -3.04 21.12 33.28
N TRP A 97 -3.27 20.44 32.15
CA TRP A 97 -3.92 20.98 30.96
C TRP A 97 -5.43 20.70 30.93
N LEU A 98 -5.90 19.89 31.86
CA LEU A 98 -7.30 19.58 32.05
C LEU A 98 -7.92 20.47 33.13
N LYS A 99 -9.22 20.61 33.11
CA LYS A 99 -9.99 21.33 34.13
C LYS A 99 -11.20 20.52 34.57
N LYS A 100 -11.62 20.71 35.82
CA LYS A 100 -12.92 20.21 36.28
C LYS A 100 -14.03 20.90 35.47
N GLY A 101 -15.03 20.15 35.03
CA GLY A 101 -16.07 20.63 34.13
C GLY A 101 -15.72 20.38 32.66
N VAL A 102 -16.18 21.27 31.78
CA VAL A 102 -16.06 21.06 30.32
C VAL A 102 -14.65 21.33 29.82
N ASN A 103 -14.14 20.38 29.06
CA ASN A 103 -12.87 20.43 28.32
C ASN A 103 -13.18 20.31 26.83
N GLU A 104 -12.30 20.86 25.99
CA GLU A 104 -12.40 20.79 24.53
C GLU A 104 -11.27 19.92 23.97
N ILE A 105 -11.59 19.15 22.95
CA ILE A 105 -10.62 18.42 22.13
C ILE A 105 -10.86 18.72 20.65
N ILE A 106 -9.76 18.97 19.91
CA ILE A 106 -9.77 19.11 18.46
C ILE A 106 -8.80 18.09 17.90
N VAL A 107 -9.21 17.37 16.86
CA VAL A 107 -8.38 16.39 16.14
C VAL A 107 -8.35 16.76 14.67
N LEU A 108 -7.16 16.88 14.09
CA LEU A 108 -6.95 16.81 12.64
C LEU A 108 -6.66 15.36 12.29
N ASP A 109 -7.45 14.74 11.44
CA ASP A 109 -7.14 13.43 10.86
C ASP A 109 -7.00 13.55 9.34
N LEU A 110 -5.88 13.05 8.81
CA LEU A 110 -5.54 13.10 7.39
C LEU A 110 -6.09 11.91 6.59
N LYS A 111 -6.59 10.87 7.29
CA LYS A 111 -7.04 9.61 6.67
C LYS A 111 -8.51 9.29 6.98
N GLY A 112 -9.11 9.99 7.92
CA GLY A 112 -10.41 9.66 8.49
C GLY A 112 -10.33 8.53 9.55
N PRO A 113 -11.05 8.68 10.66
CA PRO A 113 -11.08 7.68 11.71
C PRO A 113 -11.96 6.49 11.33
N LYS A 114 -11.61 5.30 11.81
CA LYS A 114 -12.50 4.13 11.77
C LYS A 114 -13.74 4.35 12.63
N GLU A 115 -13.52 5.00 13.76
CA GLU A 115 -14.53 5.44 14.71
C GLU A 115 -14.05 6.73 15.37
N ALA A 116 -14.83 7.81 15.31
CA ALA A 116 -14.46 9.11 15.86
C ALA A 116 -14.63 9.13 17.39
N THR A 117 -13.95 8.22 18.11
CA THR A 117 -13.97 8.10 19.57
C THR A 117 -12.58 8.21 20.15
N ILE A 118 -12.47 8.79 21.35
CA ILE A 118 -11.23 8.86 22.16
C ILE A 118 -11.55 8.46 23.59
N VAL A 119 -10.74 7.56 24.12
CA VAL A 119 -10.84 7.09 25.50
C VAL A 119 -9.56 7.45 26.24
N GLY A 120 -9.70 7.93 27.50
CA GLY A 120 -8.57 8.11 28.41
C GLY A 120 -8.19 6.79 29.06
N LEU A 121 -6.91 6.42 28.99
CA LEU A 121 -6.35 5.22 29.62
C LEU A 121 -5.45 5.59 30.80
N ASN A 122 -5.33 4.68 31.75
CA ASN A 122 -4.41 4.80 32.90
C ASN A 122 -2.99 4.28 32.62
N LYS A 123 -2.78 3.65 31.46
CA LYS A 123 -1.48 3.16 31.00
C LYS A 123 -1.31 3.46 29.50
N PRO A 124 -0.06 3.76 29.06
CA PRO A 124 0.20 3.99 27.66
C PRO A 124 0.20 2.70 26.84
N ILE A 125 -0.01 2.83 25.53
CA ILE A 125 0.26 1.82 24.51
C ILE A 125 1.39 2.39 23.65
N LEU A 126 2.63 1.90 23.82
CA LEU A 126 3.84 2.46 23.21
C LEU A 126 4.55 1.50 22.26
N ASP A 127 4.14 0.24 22.21
CA ASP A 127 4.82 -0.87 21.57
C ASP A 127 3.94 -1.63 20.56
N MET A 128 2.77 -1.10 20.24
CA MET A 128 1.86 -1.72 19.28
C MET A 128 2.10 -1.17 17.88
N LEU A 129 2.97 -1.83 17.12
CA LEU A 129 3.15 -1.55 15.70
C LEU A 129 2.04 -2.24 14.90
N ARG A 130 1.26 -1.46 14.16
CA ARG A 130 0.32 -1.96 13.16
C ARG A 130 0.94 -1.82 11.80
N VAL A 131 1.34 -2.92 11.22
CA VAL A 131 1.65 -2.95 9.79
C VAL A 131 0.31 -2.87 9.06
N ALA A 132 0.12 -1.83 8.26
CA ALA A 132 -1.01 -1.82 7.33
C ALA A 132 -0.87 -3.08 6.46
N VAL A 133 -1.85 -3.99 6.53
CA VAL A 133 -1.89 -5.15 5.64
C VAL A 133 -2.17 -4.59 4.26
N PRO A 134 -1.25 -4.69 3.30
CA PRO A 134 -1.47 -4.16 1.96
C PRO A 134 -2.68 -4.84 1.33
N GLU A 135 -3.46 -4.10 0.56
CA GLU A 135 -4.51 -4.70 -0.25
C GLU A 135 -3.88 -5.62 -1.31
N THR A 136 -4.42 -6.83 -1.42
CA THR A 136 -3.99 -7.78 -2.43
C THR A 136 -4.70 -7.52 -3.76
N HIS A 137 -4.04 -7.87 -4.86
CA HIS A 137 -4.58 -7.69 -6.22
C HIS A 137 -5.53 -8.82 -6.65
N ARG A 138 -5.76 -9.79 -5.78
CA ARG A 138 -6.75 -10.85 -5.97
C ARG A 138 -8.03 -10.55 -5.18
N LYS A 139 -9.15 -10.45 -5.88
CA LYS A 139 -10.47 -10.38 -5.23
C LYS A 139 -10.95 -11.79 -4.84
N GLN A 140 -11.74 -11.87 -3.79
CA GLN A 140 -12.29 -13.15 -3.33
C GLN A 140 -13.06 -13.85 -4.47
N GLY A 141 -12.78 -15.13 -4.69
CA GLY A 141 -13.40 -15.95 -5.74
C GLY A 141 -12.86 -15.71 -7.16
N GLN A 142 -11.97 -14.73 -7.35
CA GLN A 142 -11.35 -14.47 -8.64
C GLN A 142 -10.22 -15.48 -8.91
N THR A 143 -10.28 -16.16 -10.05
CA THR A 143 -9.23 -17.06 -10.53
C THR A 143 -9.12 -16.92 -12.04
N ILE A 144 -7.92 -16.62 -12.53
CA ILE A 144 -7.64 -16.44 -13.95
C ILE A 144 -7.87 -17.75 -14.72
N LYS A 145 -8.51 -17.66 -15.89
CA LYS A 145 -8.79 -18.79 -16.77
C LYS A 145 -7.85 -18.77 -17.96
N LEU A 146 -6.82 -19.61 -17.92
CA LEU A 146 -5.80 -19.71 -18.99
C LEU A 146 -5.95 -20.96 -19.86
N GLU A 147 -6.89 -21.83 -19.59
CA GLU A 147 -7.03 -23.14 -20.29
C GLU A 147 -7.32 -22.99 -21.79
N LYS A 148 -7.95 -21.88 -22.17
CA LYS A 148 -8.27 -21.56 -23.57
C LYS A 148 -7.28 -20.59 -24.22
N GLU A 149 -6.32 -20.10 -23.46
CA GLU A 149 -5.34 -19.13 -23.93
C GLU A 149 -4.11 -19.84 -24.50
N THR A 150 -3.58 -19.30 -25.58
CA THR A 150 -2.31 -19.81 -26.15
C THR A 150 -1.15 -18.97 -25.63
N PRO A 151 -0.17 -19.56 -24.95
CA PRO A 151 0.98 -18.80 -24.50
C PRO A 151 1.82 -18.31 -25.71
N VAL A 152 2.28 -17.08 -25.63
CA VAL A 152 3.19 -16.52 -26.64
C VAL A 152 4.62 -17.08 -26.50
N SER A 153 4.96 -17.55 -25.30
CA SER A 153 6.22 -18.25 -25.02
C SER A 153 6.06 -19.13 -23.80
N ALA A 154 6.81 -20.22 -23.78
CA ALA A 154 7.01 -21.07 -22.62
C ALA A 154 8.49 -21.48 -22.55
N GLY A 155 9.03 -21.65 -21.35
CA GLY A 155 10.45 -21.98 -21.19
C GLY A 155 10.85 -22.21 -19.75
N THR A 156 12.15 -22.31 -19.57
CA THR A 156 12.81 -22.49 -18.28
C THR A 156 13.84 -21.38 -18.08
N PHE A 157 13.76 -20.67 -16.96
CA PHE A 157 14.77 -19.69 -16.57
C PHE A 157 16.09 -20.37 -16.22
N LYS A 158 17.18 -19.61 -16.21
CA LYS A 158 18.47 -20.08 -15.73
C LYS A 158 18.56 -19.89 -14.21
N PRO A 159 19.24 -20.77 -13.46
CA PRO A 159 19.51 -20.52 -12.07
C PRO A 159 20.43 -19.29 -11.90
N GLY A 160 20.21 -18.50 -10.84
CA GLY A 160 20.99 -17.30 -10.53
C GLY A 160 20.10 -16.09 -10.22
N ASN A 161 20.66 -15.10 -9.55
CA ASN A 161 19.95 -13.92 -9.04
C ASN A 161 20.16 -12.65 -9.87
N GLY A 162 20.66 -12.77 -11.10
CA GLY A 162 20.80 -11.63 -12.03
C GLY A 162 19.61 -11.50 -12.97
N TRP A 163 19.56 -10.35 -13.66
CA TRP A 163 18.58 -10.10 -14.70
C TRP A 163 18.62 -11.15 -15.81
N GLN A 164 17.47 -11.66 -16.18
CA GLN A 164 17.30 -12.57 -17.32
C GLN A 164 16.37 -11.93 -18.35
N GLU A 165 16.76 -11.97 -19.61
CA GLU A 165 15.97 -11.47 -20.73
C GLU A 165 15.46 -12.65 -21.57
N VAL A 166 14.18 -12.61 -21.90
CA VAL A 166 13.50 -13.57 -22.75
C VAL A 166 12.88 -12.86 -23.94
N LYS A 167 13.21 -13.31 -25.13
CA LYS A 167 12.57 -12.84 -26.38
C LYS A 167 11.33 -13.68 -26.65
N VAL A 168 10.26 -13.00 -27.11
CA VAL A 168 9.03 -13.64 -27.54
C VAL A 168 8.70 -13.21 -28.97
N PRO A 169 7.89 -13.97 -29.74
CA PRO A 169 7.34 -13.50 -31.00
C PRO A 169 6.65 -12.16 -30.83
N VAL A 170 6.82 -11.24 -31.78
CA VAL A 170 6.17 -9.93 -31.75
C VAL A 170 4.67 -10.11 -31.57
N THR A 171 4.15 -9.69 -30.44
CA THR A 171 2.73 -9.85 -30.10
C THR A 171 2.15 -8.53 -29.65
N LYS A 172 1.11 -8.07 -30.33
CA LYS A 172 0.41 -6.85 -29.96
C LYS A 172 -0.53 -7.11 -28.78
N GLY A 173 -0.37 -6.31 -27.71
CA GLY A 173 -1.24 -6.42 -26.54
C GLY A 173 -1.01 -5.33 -25.52
N ARG A 174 -1.93 -5.26 -24.57
CA ARG A 174 -1.92 -4.36 -23.41
C ARG A 174 -1.71 -5.10 -22.10
N TYR A 175 -2.24 -6.33 -22.01
CA TYR A 175 -2.18 -7.13 -20.80
C TYR A 175 -1.12 -8.22 -20.96
N PHE A 176 -0.19 -8.25 -19.99
CA PHE A 176 0.89 -9.23 -19.93
C PHE A 176 0.66 -10.13 -18.73
N CYS A 177 0.58 -11.44 -18.92
CA CYS A 177 0.49 -12.43 -17.85
C CYS A 177 1.75 -13.29 -17.84
N LEU A 178 2.42 -13.35 -16.69
CA LEU A 178 3.43 -14.35 -16.38
C LEU A 178 2.78 -15.45 -15.52
N GLU A 179 2.89 -16.68 -15.96
CA GLU A 179 2.51 -17.89 -15.24
C GLU A 179 3.77 -18.67 -14.87
N GLY A 180 4.13 -18.71 -13.59
CA GLY A 180 5.16 -19.58 -13.04
C GLY A 180 4.58 -20.99 -12.84
N LEU A 181 5.33 -22.00 -13.22
CA LEU A 181 4.88 -23.41 -13.17
C LEU A 181 5.61 -24.24 -12.12
N SER A 182 6.82 -23.82 -11.75
CA SER A 182 7.66 -24.48 -10.74
C SER A 182 8.73 -23.53 -10.22
N SER A 183 9.39 -23.89 -9.13
CA SER A 183 10.58 -23.21 -8.58
C SER A 183 11.83 -24.07 -8.65
N PHE A 184 13.01 -23.45 -8.58
CA PHE A 184 14.29 -24.18 -8.54
C PHE A 184 14.52 -24.92 -7.22
N ASP A 185 13.95 -24.42 -6.13
CA ASP A 185 14.06 -24.96 -4.78
C ASP A 185 12.95 -25.95 -4.42
N ASN A 186 12.05 -26.26 -5.36
CA ASN A 186 10.88 -27.12 -5.19
C ASN A 186 9.92 -26.68 -4.08
N THR A 187 9.95 -25.41 -3.70
CA THR A 187 8.94 -24.82 -2.80
C THR A 187 7.68 -24.43 -3.60
N ASN A 188 6.59 -24.17 -2.90
CA ASN A 188 5.37 -23.61 -3.49
C ASN A 188 5.42 -22.08 -3.62
N ILE A 189 6.57 -21.47 -3.41
CA ILE A 189 6.73 -20.01 -3.44
C ILE A 189 7.16 -19.57 -4.84
N ALA A 190 6.55 -18.49 -5.35
CA ALA A 190 7.06 -17.69 -6.46
C ALA A 190 7.47 -16.31 -5.94
N ALA A 191 8.61 -15.80 -6.37
CA ALA A 191 9.10 -14.48 -6.01
C ALA A 191 9.80 -13.79 -7.18
N ILE A 192 9.53 -12.49 -7.35
CA ILE A 192 10.12 -11.63 -8.38
C ILE A 192 10.47 -10.29 -7.75
N ALA A 193 11.72 -9.84 -7.88
CA ALA A 193 12.14 -8.52 -7.42
C ALA A 193 11.74 -7.44 -8.42
N GLU A 194 12.09 -7.63 -9.70
CA GLU A 194 11.80 -6.64 -10.73
C GLU A 194 11.40 -7.28 -12.05
N PHE A 195 10.61 -6.57 -12.84
CA PHE A 195 10.09 -7.01 -14.12
C PHE A 195 10.07 -5.89 -15.14
N ASP A 196 10.49 -6.14 -16.37
CA ASP A 196 10.38 -5.24 -17.51
C ASP A 196 9.69 -5.95 -18.66
N VAL A 197 8.88 -5.24 -19.45
CA VAL A 197 8.37 -5.67 -20.75
C VAL A 197 9.05 -4.85 -21.82
N LEU A 198 9.40 -5.49 -22.94
CA LEU A 198 10.16 -4.90 -24.03
C LEU A 198 9.25 -4.62 -25.24
N ASP A 199 9.41 -3.41 -25.81
CA ASP A 199 8.69 -2.97 -26.99
C ASP A 199 9.28 -3.54 -28.30
N GLU A 200 8.76 -3.11 -29.46
CA GLU A 200 9.21 -3.55 -30.80
C GLU A 200 10.67 -3.21 -31.12
N LYS A 201 11.27 -2.27 -30.40
CA LYS A 201 12.70 -1.92 -30.52
C LYS A 201 13.56 -2.65 -29.50
N GLY A 202 12.98 -3.51 -28.67
CA GLY A 202 13.65 -4.17 -27.56
C GLY A 202 13.96 -3.23 -26.40
N GLN A 203 13.29 -2.08 -26.33
CA GLN A 203 13.45 -1.11 -25.23
C GLN A 203 12.40 -1.38 -24.14
N LYS A 204 12.74 -1.03 -22.91
CA LYS A 204 11.81 -1.16 -21.79
C LYS A 204 10.61 -0.23 -21.97
N ILE A 205 9.41 -0.78 -21.87
CA ILE A 205 8.16 -0.01 -21.79
C ILE A 205 8.15 0.76 -20.47
N SER A 206 7.81 2.06 -20.51
CA SER A 206 7.68 2.88 -19.30
C SER A 206 6.67 2.27 -18.34
N ARG A 207 7.04 2.13 -17.06
CA ARG A 207 6.22 1.56 -16.00
C ARG A 207 5.23 2.55 -15.38
N GLU A 208 5.24 3.83 -15.80
CA GLU A 208 4.45 4.92 -15.22
C GLU A 208 2.93 4.64 -15.18
N ASN A 209 2.42 3.95 -16.21
CA ASN A 209 1.00 3.64 -16.34
C ASN A 209 0.69 2.16 -16.07
N TRP A 210 1.64 1.41 -15.53
CA TRP A 210 1.42 0.00 -15.22
C TRP A 210 0.51 -0.17 -14.01
N LYS A 211 -0.29 -1.22 -14.04
CA LYS A 211 -1.12 -1.65 -12.92
C LYS A 211 -1.11 -3.17 -12.84
N ILE A 212 -0.99 -3.70 -11.63
CA ILE A 212 -1.33 -5.10 -11.39
C ILE A 212 -2.86 -5.21 -11.41
N VAL A 213 -3.38 -6.04 -12.27
CA VAL A 213 -4.83 -6.30 -12.34
C VAL A 213 -5.20 -7.65 -11.72
N TYR A 214 -4.21 -8.52 -11.52
CA TYR A 214 -4.37 -9.79 -10.85
C TYR A 214 -3.02 -10.35 -10.38
N ALA A 215 -3.01 -10.94 -9.18
CA ALA A 215 -1.99 -11.86 -8.73
C ALA A 215 -2.69 -12.99 -7.95
N ASP A 216 -2.39 -14.25 -8.25
CA ASP A 216 -3.08 -15.38 -7.62
C ASP A 216 -2.85 -15.48 -6.11
N SER A 217 -1.69 -15.03 -5.66
CA SER A 217 -1.26 -15.11 -4.27
C SER A 217 -0.25 -14.01 -3.94
N GLU A 218 -0.32 -13.45 -2.74
CA GLU A 218 0.55 -12.37 -2.27
C GLU A 218 0.78 -12.52 -0.76
N GLU A 219 2.04 -12.56 -0.33
CA GLU A 219 2.39 -12.66 1.07
C GLU A 219 2.38 -11.25 1.73
N THR A 220 1.42 -11.03 2.61
CA THR A 220 1.24 -9.76 3.30
C THR A 220 1.35 -9.87 4.82
N ARG A 221 1.52 -11.07 5.38
CA ARG A 221 1.60 -11.30 6.82
C ARG A 221 2.98 -11.03 7.39
N SER A 222 4.02 -11.46 6.66
CA SER A 222 5.42 -11.29 7.06
C SER A 222 6.08 -10.04 6.46
N GLY A 223 5.33 -9.22 5.72
CA GLY A 223 5.80 -8.00 5.08
C GLY A 223 4.93 -7.61 3.88
N ASN A 224 5.17 -6.43 3.32
CA ASN A 224 4.51 -6.01 2.08
C ASN A 224 5.23 -6.64 0.88
N ARG A 225 4.72 -7.79 0.42
CA ARG A 225 5.24 -8.54 -0.74
C ARG A 225 4.18 -8.67 -1.84
N THR A 226 3.43 -7.60 -2.05
CA THR A 226 2.40 -7.48 -3.08
C THR A 226 2.99 -7.38 -4.48
N ALA A 227 2.21 -7.73 -5.50
CA ALA A 227 2.69 -7.86 -6.88
C ALA A 227 3.14 -6.53 -7.51
N ASP A 228 2.70 -5.38 -7.00
CA ASP A 228 3.20 -4.06 -7.42
C ASP A 228 4.71 -3.88 -7.15
N LYS A 229 5.31 -4.70 -6.30
CA LYS A 229 6.76 -4.68 -6.03
C LYS A 229 7.61 -5.10 -7.24
N ILE A 230 7.04 -5.79 -8.22
CA ILE A 230 7.80 -6.21 -9.42
C ILE A 230 8.16 -5.06 -10.36
N TYR A 231 7.63 -3.85 -10.14
CA TYR A 231 7.92 -2.68 -10.98
C TYR A 231 8.12 -1.38 -10.20
N ASP A 232 8.37 -1.44 -8.89
CA ASP A 232 8.55 -0.26 -8.04
C ASP A 232 9.96 0.37 -8.14
N LEU A 233 10.84 -0.16 -9.00
CA LEU A 233 12.22 0.27 -9.23
C LEU A 233 13.14 0.10 -8.01
N GLN A 234 12.80 -0.82 -7.11
CA GLN A 234 13.57 -1.12 -5.91
C GLN A 234 13.93 -2.61 -5.88
N GLU A 235 15.12 -2.99 -6.31
CA GLU A 235 15.58 -4.38 -6.36
C GLU A 235 15.61 -5.09 -4.98
N SER A 236 15.46 -4.33 -3.89
CA SER A 236 15.37 -4.86 -2.51
C SER A 236 13.95 -5.26 -2.09
N THR A 237 12.94 -4.82 -2.80
CA THR A 237 11.54 -5.24 -2.62
C THR A 237 11.20 -6.33 -3.63
N PHE A 238 10.15 -7.10 -3.37
CA PHE A 238 9.77 -8.19 -4.27
C PHE A 238 8.33 -8.63 -4.03
N TRP A 239 7.68 -9.09 -5.07
CA TRP A 239 6.49 -9.92 -4.96
C TRP A 239 6.86 -11.31 -4.46
N GLN A 240 6.03 -11.87 -3.59
CA GLN A 240 6.14 -13.26 -3.15
C GLN A 240 4.74 -13.81 -2.90
N THR A 241 4.52 -15.06 -3.34
CA THR A 241 3.31 -15.81 -3.02
C THR A 241 3.39 -16.40 -1.62
N VAL A 242 2.23 -16.77 -1.04
CA VAL A 242 2.21 -17.53 0.23
C VAL A 242 2.68 -18.98 -0.02
N ASP A 243 3.35 -19.56 0.96
CA ASP A 243 4.00 -20.89 0.84
C ASP A 243 3.00 -22.06 0.79
N ASN A 244 1.76 -21.85 1.22
CA ASN A 244 0.72 -22.89 1.22
C ASN A 244 -0.16 -22.90 -0.04
N THR A 245 0.18 -22.12 -1.05
CA THR A 245 -0.49 -22.10 -2.35
C THR A 245 0.36 -22.83 -3.37
N ALA A 246 -0.18 -23.89 -3.96
CA ALA A 246 0.56 -24.67 -4.97
C ALA A 246 0.67 -23.92 -6.31
N TYR A 247 1.72 -24.21 -7.07
CA TYR A 247 1.83 -23.80 -8.47
C TYR A 247 0.63 -24.32 -9.31
N PRO A 248 0.23 -23.62 -10.39
CA PRO A 248 0.89 -22.46 -10.99
C PRO A 248 0.58 -21.15 -10.29
N HIS A 249 1.53 -20.20 -10.36
CA HIS A 249 1.36 -18.83 -9.86
C HIS A 249 1.30 -17.83 -11.00
N GLN A 250 0.36 -16.88 -10.94
CA GLN A 250 0.15 -15.93 -12.01
C GLN A 250 0.17 -14.48 -11.50
N VAL A 251 0.77 -13.61 -12.31
CA VAL A 251 0.66 -12.17 -12.18
C VAL A 251 0.28 -11.55 -13.52
N VAL A 252 -0.70 -10.63 -13.52
CA VAL A 252 -1.17 -9.94 -14.71
C VAL A 252 -0.92 -8.44 -14.56
N ILE A 253 -0.20 -7.89 -15.53
CA ILE A 253 0.15 -6.49 -15.64
C ILE A 253 -0.68 -5.86 -16.76
N ASP A 254 -1.39 -4.76 -16.48
CA ASP A 254 -1.91 -3.83 -17.46
C ASP A 254 -0.82 -2.81 -17.79
N LEU A 255 -0.34 -2.79 -19.01
CA LEU A 255 0.71 -1.87 -19.48
C LEU A 255 0.21 -0.43 -19.74
N GLY A 256 -1.10 -0.17 -19.50
CA GLY A 256 -1.74 1.13 -19.70
C GLY A 256 -2.26 1.37 -21.12
N LYS A 257 -1.58 0.85 -22.13
CA LYS A 257 -2.00 0.86 -23.54
C LYS A 257 -1.43 -0.34 -24.30
N GLU A 258 -1.83 -0.51 -25.57
CA GLU A 258 -1.29 -1.56 -26.43
C GLU A 258 0.15 -1.25 -26.89
N TYR A 259 0.98 -2.28 -26.91
CA TYR A 259 2.34 -2.28 -27.44
C TYR A 259 2.58 -3.51 -28.32
N ASN A 260 3.54 -3.45 -29.23
CA ASN A 260 4.13 -4.61 -29.89
C ASN A 260 5.21 -5.17 -28.95
N VAL A 261 4.84 -6.14 -28.15
CA VAL A 261 5.74 -6.79 -27.16
C VAL A 261 6.67 -7.76 -27.89
N THR A 262 7.98 -7.65 -27.65
CA THR A 262 9.02 -8.51 -28.23
C THR A 262 9.80 -9.32 -27.21
N GLY A 263 9.58 -9.08 -25.93
CA GLY A 263 10.27 -9.76 -24.87
C GLY A 263 9.93 -9.20 -23.49
N PHE A 264 10.56 -9.80 -22.49
CA PHE A 264 10.48 -9.32 -21.11
C PHE A 264 11.80 -9.60 -20.38
N ARG A 265 11.97 -8.96 -19.25
CA ARG A 265 13.10 -9.19 -18.34
C ARG A 265 12.58 -9.44 -16.94
N ILE A 266 13.22 -10.36 -16.24
CA ILE A 266 12.90 -10.71 -14.86
C ILE A 266 14.15 -10.65 -14.00
N LEU A 267 14.03 -10.10 -12.80
CA LEU A 267 15.04 -10.14 -11.75
C LEU A 267 14.50 -10.98 -10.60
N PRO A 268 15.08 -12.13 -10.30
CA PRO A 268 14.79 -12.86 -9.07
C PRO A 268 15.23 -12.07 -7.83
N ARG A 269 14.86 -12.53 -6.64
CA ARG A 269 15.35 -11.94 -5.39
C ARG A 269 16.88 -11.98 -5.33
N ALA A 270 17.48 -10.85 -4.89
CA ALA A 270 18.93 -10.71 -4.78
C ALA A 270 19.56 -11.60 -3.71
N GLU A 271 18.79 -11.97 -2.68
CA GLU A 271 19.25 -12.76 -1.54
C GLU A 271 19.59 -14.20 -1.97
N GLN A 272 20.84 -14.59 -1.80
CA GLN A 272 21.30 -15.92 -2.19
C GLN A 272 20.61 -17.00 -1.34
N GLY A 273 20.04 -18.00 -2.01
CA GLY A 273 19.31 -19.10 -1.34
C GLY A 273 17.89 -18.71 -0.90
N ALA A 274 17.41 -17.53 -1.25
CA ALA A 274 16.02 -17.14 -0.97
C ALA A 274 15.04 -18.04 -1.75
N PRO A 275 13.94 -18.47 -1.13
CA PRO A 275 12.96 -19.33 -1.78
C PRO A 275 12.17 -18.59 -2.87
N GLY A 276 11.67 -19.38 -3.84
CA GLY A 276 10.68 -18.91 -4.80
C GLY A 276 11.23 -18.43 -6.12
N MET A 277 12.48 -18.71 -6.45
CA MET A 277 12.97 -18.45 -7.80
C MET A 277 12.21 -19.32 -8.79
N ILE A 278 11.40 -18.69 -9.66
CA ILE A 278 10.62 -19.39 -10.70
C ILE A 278 11.57 -20.12 -11.65
N LYS A 279 11.24 -21.37 -11.97
CA LYS A 279 11.99 -22.20 -12.90
C LYS A 279 11.31 -22.28 -14.25
N ASP A 280 10.17 -22.96 -14.33
CA ASP A 280 9.42 -23.12 -15.56
C ASP A 280 8.29 -22.09 -15.65
N TYR A 281 8.06 -21.55 -16.85
CA TYR A 281 7.10 -20.49 -17.03
C TYR A 281 6.35 -20.57 -18.37
N LYS A 282 5.20 -19.88 -18.41
CA LYS A 282 4.50 -19.46 -19.62
C LYS A 282 4.22 -17.97 -19.56
N VAL A 283 4.13 -17.33 -20.72
CA VAL A 283 3.68 -15.94 -20.83
C VAL A 283 2.59 -15.80 -21.85
N TYR A 284 1.67 -14.89 -21.58
CA TYR A 284 0.53 -14.57 -22.41
C TYR A 284 0.46 -13.06 -22.59
N VAL A 285 0.14 -12.62 -23.82
CA VAL A 285 -0.02 -11.19 -24.17
C VAL A 285 -1.34 -11.03 -24.88
N LYS A 286 -2.22 -10.15 -24.39
CA LYS A 286 -3.55 -9.91 -24.96
C LYS A 286 -3.85 -8.42 -25.09
N ALA A 287 -4.62 -8.05 -26.11
CA ALA A 287 -5.16 -6.70 -26.27
C ALA A 287 -6.27 -6.40 -25.25
N THR A 288 -7.11 -7.39 -24.94
CA THR A 288 -8.17 -7.34 -23.93
C THR A 288 -7.73 -8.04 -22.65
N GLY A 289 -8.40 -7.75 -21.52
CA GLY A 289 -8.13 -8.44 -20.25
C GLY A 289 -8.32 -9.96 -20.33
N PHE A 290 -7.87 -10.65 -19.31
CA PHE A 290 -8.09 -12.09 -19.13
C PHE A 290 -9.44 -12.34 -18.46
N ASP A 291 -10.00 -13.52 -18.66
CA ASP A 291 -11.20 -13.97 -17.95
C ASP A 291 -10.84 -14.54 -16.56
N TYR A 292 -11.74 -14.34 -15.57
CA TYR A 292 -11.56 -14.75 -14.18
C TYR A 292 -12.72 -15.61 -13.67
#